data_061bf187795f6883ce47e58def1dc8b7
#
_entry.id   061bf187795f6883ce47e58def1dc8b7
#
_cell.length_a   1.000
_cell.length_b   1.000
_cell.length_c   1.000
_cell.angle_alpha   90.00
_cell.angle_beta   90.00
_cell.angle_gamma   90.00
#
_symmetry.space_group_name_H-M   'P 1'
#
loop_
_entity.id
_entity.type
_entity.pdbx_description
1 polymer ?
#
loop_
_entity_poly.entity_id
_entity_poly.type
_entity_poly.pdbx_seq_one_letter_code
_entity_poly.pdbx_strand_id
1 'polypeptide(L)'
;MAEFPEKKDNLVIENIQPSVDANRFAIKREPGDTVKITADIFRHSHEKYDAAILYKLRSEKRFRKAPMHFVDNDMWAGEFTVNSIGYYDYKVIAWTIDPKDTPTESPLMELRVDPVYARTGTWYEMWPKSQGKDPKKSATFKDCEARLDYIADMGFDTIYLVPIHPIGVTNRKGANNALHAKTDKNGNPLEPGCPYAVGNKFGGHFAVDPELGTLKDFEHFAKAARAKGLRLALDIALNCSPDHPYAKKHPEWFYHEPDGTIKFAENPPKKYEDIYPFDYYNKNFKALWKEIRDIILFWADKGIEIFRIDNPHTKPFPFWEWLIREIKEVRPELVFLAEAFTRPKMMHRLAKEGFDMSYTYFAWREQKWEFEQYFKELTQTNAKEYMRGILFPTTPDIFPKYLANQGPAQFRQRYFLAGTLSSLTGMYNGYELCENIPSPVKEELLDSEKYQYKVHDWDSPVNIRD
;
A
#
# COMPACT_ATOMS: atom_id res chain seq x y z
N MET A 1 -48.43 -13.22 13.83
CA MET A 1 -48.08 -14.62 14.16
C MET A 1 -46.74 -14.91 13.47
N ALA A 2 -45.78 -15.55 14.16
CA ALA A 2 -44.54 -15.95 13.50
C ALA A 2 -44.86 -17.05 12.48
N GLU A 3 -44.30 -16.97 11.30
CA GLU A 3 -44.40 -18.00 10.30
C GLU A 3 -43.58 -19.23 10.68
N PHE A 4 -44.06 -20.42 10.31
CA PHE A 4 -43.26 -21.62 10.54
C PHE A 4 -42.03 -21.62 9.60
N PRO A 5 -40.86 -22.07 10.07
CA PRO A 5 -39.65 -22.11 9.27
C PRO A 5 -39.85 -23.07 8.06
N GLU A 6 -39.55 -22.60 6.86
CA GLU A 6 -39.61 -23.43 5.63
C GLU A 6 -38.55 -24.54 5.63
N LYS A 7 -37.40 -24.31 6.22
CA LYS A 7 -36.28 -25.28 6.37
C LYS A 7 -36.26 -25.89 7.75
N LYS A 8 -36.10 -27.21 7.79
CA LYS A 8 -35.83 -27.99 9.02
C LYS A 8 -34.34 -28.19 9.15
N ASP A 9 -33.61 -27.14 9.52
CA ASP A 9 -32.18 -27.27 9.79
C ASP A 9 -31.98 -27.96 11.14
N ASN A 10 -31.50 -29.20 11.10
CA ASN A 10 -31.23 -29.98 12.31
C ASN A 10 -29.85 -29.68 12.93
N LEU A 11 -28.96 -29.06 12.18
CA LEU A 11 -27.60 -28.69 12.57
C LEU A 11 -27.48 -27.17 12.60
N VAL A 12 -26.73 -26.64 13.56
CA VAL A 12 -26.35 -25.25 13.69
C VAL A 12 -24.86 -25.14 13.38
N ILE A 13 -24.47 -24.16 12.59
CA ILE A 13 -23.08 -23.81 12.29
C ILE A 13 -22.90 -22.33 12.61
N GLU A 14 -22.09 -22.00 13.60
CA GLU A 14 -21.86 -20.62 14.00
C GLU A 14 -20.41 -20.40 14.46
N ASN A 15 -20.05 -19.17 14.82
CA ASN A 15 -18.74 -18.77 15.33
C ASN A 15 -17.55 -19.24 14.45
N ILE A 16 -17.69 -19.16 13.13
CA ILE A 16 -16.62 -19.58 12.21
C ILE A 16 -15.43 -18.63 12.32
N GLN A 17 -14.25 -19.19 12.59
CA GLN A 17 -13.01 -18.44 12.74
C GLN A 17 -11.90 -18.98 11.81
N PRO A 18 -10.96 -18.12 11.35
CA PRO A 18 -10.87 -16.68 11.60
C PRO A 18 -11.94 -15.89 10.86
N SER A 19 -12.35 -14.76 11.44
CA SER A 19 -13.39 -13.88 10.88
C SER A 19 -12.97 -12.42 11.02
N VAL A 20 -13.17 -11.64 9.95
CA VAL A 20 -12.94 -10.19 9.94
C VAL A 20 -14.29 -9.49 9.82
N ASP A 21 -14.69 -8.78 10.90
CA ASP A 21 -15.95 -8.07 11.01
C ASP A 21 -17.15 -8.94 10.55
N ALA A 22 -17.32 -10.09 11.21
CA ALA A 22 -18.36 -11.09 10.93
C ALA A 22 -18.34 -11.55 9.43
N ASN A 23 -17.16 -11.80 8.91
CA ASN A 23 -16.89 -12.22 7.52
C ASN A 23 -17.26 -11.17 6.46
N ARG A 24 -17.38 -9.89 6.84
CA ARG A 24 -17.58 -8.76 5.89
C ARG A 24 -16.35 -8.57 4.99
N PHE A 25 -15.15 -8.88 5.49
CA PHE A 25 -13.88 -8.73 4.78
C PHE A 25 -13.13 -10.07 4.70
N ALA A 26 -12.40 -10.23 3.61
CA ALA A 26 -11.56 -11.40 3.38
C ALA A 26 -10.41 -11.48 4.41
N ILE A 27 -10.11 -12.69 4.86
CA ILE A 27 -8.81 -12.99 5.48
C ILE A 27 -7.74 -13.07 4.40
N LYS A 28 -6.47 -12.79 4.75
CA LYS A 28 -5.34 -12.76 3.81
C LYS A 28 -4.36 -13.87 4.08
N ARG A 29 -3.89 -14.51 3.02
CA ARG A 29 -2.86 -15.57 3.06
C ARG A 29 -1.91 -15.42 1.88
N GLU A 30 -0.88 -16.25 1.82
CA GLU A 30 0.04 -16.39 0.70
C GLU A 30 0.06 -17.85 0.20
N PRO A 31 0.57 -18.10 -1.02
CA PRO A 31 0.73 -19.46 -1.53
C PRO A 31 1.57 -20.34 -0.61
N GLY A 32 1.06 -21.51 -0.28
CA GLY A 32 1.66 -22.46 0.68
C GLY A 32 1.13 -22.34 2.10
N ASP A 33 0.37 -21.29 2.43
CA ASP A 33 -0.24 -21.15 3.75
C ASP A 33 -1.31 -22.23 3.99
N THR A 34 -1.31 -22.78 5.20
CA THR A 34 -2.39 -23.62 5.71
C THR A 34 -3.41 -22.78 6.44
N VAL A 35 -4.65 -22.81 5.95
CA VAL A 35 -5.79 -22.07 6.50
C VAL A 35 -6.52 -22.98 7.49
N LYS A 36 -6.41 -22.68 8.77
CA LYS A 36 -7.14 -23.38 9.83
C LYS A 36 -8.48 -22.70 10.05
N ILE A 37 -9.55 -23.47 9.99
CA ILE A 37 -10.92 -23.02 10.24
C ILE A 37 -11.47 -23.76 11.45
N THR A 38 -12.07 -23.01 12.38
CA THR A 38 -12.87 -23.56 13.45
C THR A 38 -14.31 -23.09 13.33
N ALA A 39 -15.25 -23.90 13.82
CA ALA A 39 -16.65 -23.54 13.89
C ALA A 39 -17.31 -24.26 15.07
N ASP A 40 -18.32 -23.65 15.67
CA ASP A 40 -19.18 -24.32 16.61
C ASP A 40 -20.29 -25.02 15.82
N ILE A 41 -20.36 -26.37 15.92
CA ILE A 41 -21.33 -27.19 15.18
C ILE A 41 -22.03 -28.09 16.17
N PHE A 42 -23.35 -27.94 16.28
CA PHE A 42 -24.15 -28.70 17.24
C PHE A 42 -25.58 -28.92 16.72
N ARG A 43 -26.30 -29.82 17.42
CA ARG A 43 -27.71 -30.08 17.15
C ARG A 43 -28.48 -30.39 18.46
N HIS A 44 -29.77 -30.41 18.37
CA HIS A 44 -30.68 -30.61 19.50
C HIS A 44 -30.81 -32.06 19.98
N SER A 45 -30.15 -33.04 19.35
CA SER A 45 -30.24 -34.48 19.71
C SER A 45 -28.85 -35.13 19.76
N HIS A 46 -28.79 -36.39 20.16
CA HIS A 46 -27.52 -37.14 20.31
C HIS A 46 -27.08 -37.91 19.06
N GLU A 47 -27.72 -37.71 17.92
CA GLU A 47 -27.31 -38.34 16.67
C GLU A 47 -25.95 -37.87 16.20
N LYS A 48 -25.19 -38.76 15.59
CA LYS A 48 -23.85 -38.44 15.05
C LYS A 48 -23.98 -37.58 13.79
N TYR A 49 -23.04 -36.68 13.64
CA TYR A 49 -22.90 -35.82 12.46
C TYR A 49 -21.42 -35.65 12.15
N ASP A 50 -21.14 -35.24 10.91
CA ASP A 50 -19.82 -34.91 10.40
C ASP A 50 -19.83 -33.51 9.77
N ALA A 51 -18.63 -32.94 9.62
CA ALA A 51 -18.46 -31.63 9.02
C ALA A 51 -17.23 -31.58 8.11
N ALA A 52 -17.25 -30.63 7.19
CA ALA A 52 -16.14 -30.36 6.29
C ALA A 52 -16.10 -28.89 5.87
N ILE A 53 -14.92 -28.45 5.42
CA ILE A 53 -14.74 -27.20 4.72
C ILE A 53 -14.84 -27.49 3.22
N LEU A 54 -15.71 -26.77 2.52
CA LEU A 54 -15.73 -26.70 1.06
C LEU A 54 -14.99 -25.44 0.64
N TYR A 55 -13.97 -25.57 -0.21
CA TYR A 55 -13.15 -24.44 -0.66
C TYR A 55 -12.77 -24.57 -2.14
N LYS A 56 -12.58 -23.45 -2.80
CA LYS A 56 -12.09 -23.39 -4.19
C LYS A 56 -11.43 -22.04 -4.47
N LEU A 57 -10.51 -21.99 -5.43
CA LEU A 57 -10.17 -20.75 -6.09
C LEU A 57 -11.42 -20.25 -6.83
N ARG A 58 -11.74 -18.95 -6.78
CA ARG A 58 -12.98 -18.40 -7.36
C ARG A 58 -13.17 -18.73 -8.83
N SER A 59 -12.08 -18.79 -9.59
CA SER A 59 -12.09 -19.18 -11.01
C SER A 59 -12.39 -20.66 -11.25
N GLU A 60 -12.30 -21.53 -10.23
CA GLU A 60 -12.59 -22.96 -10.33
C GLU A 60 -14.12 -23.20 -10.28
N LYS A 61 -14.57 -24.22 -11.03
CA LYS A 61 -15.99 -24.58 -11.06
C LYS A 61 -16.43 -25.43 -9.87
N ARG A 62 -15.55 -26.21 -9.28
CA ARG A 62 -15.89 -27.21 -8.26
C ARG A 62 -15.19 -26.93 -6.94
N PHE A 63 -15.94 -27.08 -5.86
CA PHE A 63 -15.37 -27.10 -4.51
C PHE A 63 -14.56 -28.36 -4.26
N ARG A 64 -13.43 -28.18 -3.58
CA ARG A 64 -12.67 -29.24 -2.91
C ARG A 64 -13.22 -29.40 -1.50
N LYS A 65 -13.00 -30.56 -0.88
CA LYS A 65 -13.49 -30.86 0.46
C LYS A 65 -12.30 -31.16 1.37
N ALA A 66 -12.23 -30.50 2.53
CA ALA A 66 -11.32 -30.79 3.62
C ALA A 66 -12.15 -31.22 4.85
N PRO A 67 -11.84 -32.37 5.48
CA PRO A 67 -12.61 -32.83 6.64
C PRO A 67 -12.39 -31.91 7.84
N MET A 68 -13.40 -31.78 8.70
CA MET A 68 -13.29 -31.24 10.05
C MET A 68 -13.37 -32.36 11.08
N HIS A 69 -12.80 -32.12 12.23
CA HIS A 69 -12.84 -33.06 13.36
C HIS A 69 -13.32 -32.29 14.61
N PHE A 70 -14.01 -33.03 15.48
CA PHE A 70 -14.45 -32.51 16.77
C PHE A 70 -13.24 -32.24 17.67
N VAL A 71 -13.21 -31.12 18.33
CA VAL A 71 -12.14 -30.72 19.25
C VAL A 71 -12.61 -30.84 20.69
N ASP A 72 -13.53 -29.98 21.09
CA ASP A 72 -14.11 -29.93 22.44
C ASP A 72 -15.33 -29.00 22.42
N ASN A 73 -16.33 -29.23 23.29
CA ASN A 73 -17.47 -28.34 23.52
C ASN A 73 -18.10 -27.83 22.21
N ASP A 74 -18.50 -28.76 21.34
CA ASP A 74 -19.11 -28.48 20.03
C ASP A 74 -18.21 -27.74 19.02
N MET A 75 -16.97 -27.41 19.37
CA MET A 75 -16.01 -26.84 18.46
C MET A 75 -15.43 -27.89 17.51
N TRP A 76 -15.49 -27.61 16.24
CA TRP A 76 -14.89 -28.40 15.16
C TRP A 76 -13.75 -27.64 14.50
N ALA A 77 -12.72 -28.34 14.07
CA ALA A 77 -11.57 -27.77 13.38
C ALA A 77 -11.25 -28.55 12.11
N GLY A 78 -10.81 -27.84 11.10
CA GLY A 78 -10.28 -28.39 9.86
C GLY A 78 -9.29 -27.43 9.23
N GLU A 79 -8.57 -27.90 8.22
CA GLU A 79 -7.58 -27.09 7.53
C GLU A 79 -7.48 -27.45 6.04
N PHE A 80 -7.05 -26.47 5.25
CA PHE A 80 -6.72 -26.64 3.84
C PHE A 80 -5.57 -25.74 3.43
N THR A 81 -4.81 -26.14 2.42
CA THR A 81 -3.69 -25.35 1.90
C THR A 81 -4.09 -24.61 0.64
N VAL A 82 -3.67 -23.35 0.53
CA VAL A 82 -3.85 -22.49 -0.65
C VAL A 82 -2.54 -22.37 -1.42
N ASN A 83 -2.57 -22.56 -2.73
CA ASN A 83 -1.35 -22.60 -3.55
C ASN A 83 -1.35 -21.60 -4.71
N SER A 84 -2.47 -20.96 -4.98
CA SER A 84 -2.61 -20.03 -6.11
C SER A 84 -3.03 -18.64 -5.62
N ILE A 85 -2.44 -17.60 -6.20
CA ILE A 85 -2.82 -16.21 -5.94
C ILE A 85 -4.23 -15.96 -6.46
N GLY A 86 -5.02 -15.18 -5.73
CA GLY A 86 -6.37 -14.77 -6.09
C GLY A 86 -7.39 -14.96 -4.96
N TYR A 87 -8.64 -14.75 -5.29
CA TYR A 87 -9.74 -14.94 -4.33
C TYR A 87 -10.16 -16.40 -4.25
N TYR A 88 -10.33 -16.89 -3.04
CA TYR A 88 -10.93 -18.18 -2.72
C TYR A 88 -12.29 -17.97 -2.07
N ASP A 89 -13.23 -18.83 -2.44
CA ASP A 89 -14.50 -18.98 -1.78
C ASP A 89 -14.47 -20.22 -0.90
N TYR A 90 -14.93 -20.13 0.35
CA TYR A 90 -15.03 -21.28 1.25
C TYR A 90 -16.27 -21.19 2.11
N LYS A 91 -16.75 -22.37 2.59
CA LYS A 91 -17.87 -22.51 3.52
C LYS A 91 -17.72 -23.76 4.34
N VAL A 92 -18.35 -23.81 5.50
CA VAL A 92 -18.48 -25.02 6.31
C VAL A 92 -19.79 -25.71 5.97
N ILE A 93 -19.74 -27.04 5.84
CA ILE A 93 -20.90 -27.90 5.64
C ILE A 93 -20.93 -28.96 6.72
N ALA A 94 -22.10 -29.22 7.30
CA ALA A 94 -22.31 -30.29 8.26
C ALA A 94 -23.50 -31.16 7.84
N TRP A 95 -23.44 -32.45 8.10
CA TRP A 95 -24.49 -33.42 7.72
C TRP A 95 -24.62 -34.53 8.78
N THR A 96 -25.82 -35.03 8.93
CA THR A 96 -26.10 -36.21 9.78
C THR A 96 -25.87 -37.50 9.01
N ILE A 97 -25.91 -38.63 9.72
CA ILE A 97 -25.82 -39.94 9.09
C ILE A 97 -27.13 -40.31 8.36
N ASP A 98 -28.26 -39.70 8.73
CA ASP A 98 -29.53 -39.97 8.08
C ASP A 98 -29.53 -39.34 6.66
N PRO A 99 -29.63 -40.11 5.58
CA PRO A 99 -29.64 -39.62 4.22
C PRO A 99 -30.89 -38.78 3.86
N LYS A 100 -31.89 -38.71 4.74
CA LYS A 100 -33.05 -37.86 4.58
C LYS A 100 -32.86 -36.45 5.06
N ASP A 101 -31.84 -36.21 5.88
CA ASP A 101 -31.50 -34.89 6.37
C ASP A 101 -30.74 -34.09 5.30
N THR A 102 -31.16 -32.88 5.06
CA THR A 102 -30.43 -31.97 4.18
C THR A 102 -29.19 -31.43 4.91
N PRO A 103 -28.00 -31.45 4.29
CA PRO A 103 -26.84 -30.83 4.89
C PRO A 103 -27.05 -29.35 5.16
N THR A 104 -26.57 -28.89 6.30
CA THR A 104 -26.54 -27.46 6.66
C THR A 104 -25.25 -26.85 6.16
N GLU A 105 -25.36 -25.69 5.53
CA GLU A 105 -24.22 -24.94 5.01
C GLU A 105 -24.14 -23.57 5.66
N SER A 106 -22.93 -23.13 5.99
CA SER A 106 -22.66 -21.74 6.40
C SER A 106 -22.81 -20.78 5.22
N PRO A 107 -22.91 -19.47 5.47
CA PRO A 107 -22.71 -18.47 4.42
C PRO A 107 -21.34 -18.67 3.71
N LEU A 108 -21.27 -18.24 2.46
CA LEU A 108 -20.02 -18.23 1.71
C LEU A 108 -19.10 -17.16 2.25
N MET A 109 -17.86 -17.53 2.54
CA MET A 109 -16.81 -16.64 3.05
C MET A 109 -15.71 -16.46 2.02
N GLU A 110 -15.00 -15.36 2.13
CA GLU A 110 -13.94 -14.97 1.20
C GLU A 110 -12.57 -15.04 1.88
N LEU A 111 -11.61 -15.58 1.16
CA LEU A 111 -10.18 -15.58 1.48
C LEU A 111 -9.43 -14.99 0.30
N ARG A 112 -8.47 -14.11 0.53
CA ARG A 112 -7.57 -13.57 -0.48
C ARG A 112 -6.17 -14.12 -0.30
N VAL A 113 -5.61 -14.69 -1.36
CA VAL A 113 -4.24 -15.16 -1.42
C VAL A 113 -3.42 -14.17 -2.25
N ASP A 114 -2.49 -13.50 -1.58
CA ASP A 114 -1.63 -12.47 -2.16
C ASP A 114 -0.26 -13.07 -2.51
N PRO A 115 0.52 -12.44 -3.42
CA PRO A 115 1.88 -12.90 -3.69
C PRO A 115 2.77 -12.76 -2.45
N VAL A 116 3.82 -13.59 -2.36
CA VAL A 116 4.73 -13.64 -1.20
C VAL A 116 5.32 -12.28 -0.86
N TYR A 117 5.63 -11.47 -1.87
CA TYR A 117 6.17 -10.11 -1.67
C TYR A 117 5.16 -9.09 -1.11
N ALA A 118 3.90 -9.49 -0.88
CA ALA A 118 2.94 -8.72 -0.09
C ALA A 118 3.15 -8.88 1.44
N ARG A 119 3.92 -9.90 1.87
CA ARG A 119 4.23 -10.17 3.30
C ARG A 119 5.71 -10.14 3.61
N THR A 120 6.58 -10.34 2.61
CA THR A 120 8.04 -10.34 2.79
C THR A 120 8.69 -9.47 1.73
N GLY A 121 9.64 -8.62 2.15
CA GLY A 121 10.38 -7.79 1.22
C GLY A 121 11.22 -6.71 1.90
N THR A 122 12.25 -6.30 1.18
CA THR A 122 13.18 -5.26 1.59
C THR A 122 13.17 -4.15 0.54
N TRP A 123 12.76 -2.93 0.94
CA TRP A 123 12.46 -1.84 0.03
C TRP A 123 13.48 -0.72 0.14
N TYR A 124 13.92 -0.21 -1.00
CA TYR A 124 14.72 1.00 -1.09
C TYR A 124 13.93 2.11 -1.77
N GLU A 125 13.58 3.15 -1.01
CA GLU A 125 12.87 4.32 -1.53
C GLU A 125 13.85 5.22 -2.27
N MET A 126 13.77 5.21 -3.59
CA MET A 126 14.63 6.00 -4.48
C MET A 126 13.95 7.29 -4.92
N TRP A 127 14.68 8.38 -4.85
CA TRP A 127 14.32 9.68 -5.45
C TRP A 127 15.03 9.83 -6.79
N PRO A 128 14.37 9.53 -7.92
CA PRO A 128 15.04 9.46 -9.22
C PRO A 128 15.77 10.74 -9.61
N LYS A 129 15.17 11.91 -9.34
CA LYS A 129 15.77 13.21 -9.67
C LYS A 129 17.05 13.52 -8.90
N SER A 130 17.32 12.82 -7.79
CA SER A 130 18.49 13.03 -6.92
C SER A 130 19.59 11.97 -7.11
N GLN A 131 19.50 11.11 -8.13
CA GLN A 131 20.54 10.09 -8.41
C GLN A 131 21.70 10.61 -9.26
N GLY A 132 21.72 11.90 -9.57
CA GLY A 132 22.76 12.55 -10.39
C GLY A 132 23.90 13.14 -9.59
N LYS A 133 24.77 13.87 -10.32
CA LYS A 133 25.96 14.52 -9.76
C LYS A 133 25.87 16.07 -9.80
N ASP A 134 24.81 16.62 -10.33
CA ASP A 134 24.62 18.06 -10.49
C ASP A 134 23.44 18.53 -9.62
N PRO A 135 23.67 19.36 -8.58
CA PRO A 135 22.59 19.82 -7.70
C PRO A 135 21.65 20.84 -8.35
N LYS A 136 21.89 21.19 -9.61
CA LYS A 136 21.07 22.19 -10.34
C LYS A 136 20.15 21.59 -11.39
N LYS A 137 20.21 20.29 -11.60
CA LYS A 137 19.36 19.60 -12.57
C LYS A 137 18.95 18.20 -12.12
N SER A 138 17.85 17.72 -12.66
CA SER A 138 17.39 16.36 -12.47
C SER A 138 18.41 15.33 -12.98
N ALA A 139 18.56 14.24 -12.26
CA ALA A 139 19.04 12.99 -12.83
C ALA A 139 18.01 12.37 -13.77
N THR A 140 18.42 11.39 -14.56
CA THR A 140 17.62 10.64 -15.51
C THR A 140 17.45 9.19 -15.08
N PHE A 141 16.57 8.41 -15.73
CA PHE A 141 16.48 6.97 -15.49
C PHE A 141 17.79 6.25 -15.75
N LYS A 142 18.63 6.76 -16.68
CA LYS A 142 19.95 6.21 -16.93
C LYS A 142 20.90 6.41 -15.74
N ASP A 143 20.80 7.54 -15.05
CA ASP A 143 21.54 7.79 -13.80
C ASP A 143 21.04 6.85 -12.70
N CYS A 144 19.73 6.60 -12.64
CA CYS A 144 19.13 5.64 -11.70
C CYS A 144 19.62 4.20 -11.96
N GLU A 145 19.79 3.80 -13.23
CA GLU A 145 20.32 2.47 -13.60
C GLU A 145 21.72 2.24 -13.00
N ALA A 146 22.55 3.27 -12.93
CA ALA A 146 23.89 3.17 -12.34
C ALA A 146 23.87 2.87 -10.83
N ARG A 147 22.70 2.98 -10.17
CA ARG A 147 22.52 2.68 -8.74
C ARG A 147 22.00 1.27 -8.46
N LEU A 148 21.55 0.53 -9.49
CA LEU A 148 20.88 -0.76 -9.30
C LEU A 148 21.77 -1.81 -8.60
N ASP A 149 23.06 -1.90 -8.96
CA ASP A 149 24.00 -2.82 -8.31
C ASP A 149 24.20 -2.46 -6.84
N TYR A 150 24.39 -1.19 -6.54
CA TYR A 150 24.56 -0.69 -5.17
C TYR A 150 23.36 -1.08 -4.28
N ILE A 151 22.13 -0.95 -4.80
CA ILE A 151 20.89 -1.26 -4.08
C ILE A 151 20.75 -2.78 -3.91
N ALA A 152 20.99 -3.55 -4.97
CA ALA A 152 20.91 -5.00 -4.92
C ALA A 152 21.95 -5.60 -3.98
N ASP A 153 23.19 -5.07 -3.97
CA ASP A 153 24.27 -5.52 -3.10
C ASP A 153 24.00 -5.28 -1.61
N MET A 154 23.18 -4.26 -1.27
CA MET A 154 22.68 -4.06 0.10
C MET A 154 21.59 -5.07 0.51
N GLY A 155 21.12 -5.94 -0.40
CA GLY A 155 20.10 -6.95 -0.11
C GLY A 155 18.66 -6.49 -0.26
N PHE A 156 18.40 -5.36 -0.91
CA PHE A 156 17.04 -4.93 -1.26
C PHE A 156 16.49 -5.75 -2.43
N ASP A 157 15.20 -6.01 -2.42
CA ASP A 157 14.47 -6.72 -3.47
C ASP A 157 13.45 -5.86 -4.20
N THR A 158 13.20 -4.65 -3.69
CA THR A 158 12.20 -3.73 -4.24
C THR A 158 12.73 -2.29 -4.25
N ILE A 159 12.68 -1.64 -5.41
CA ILE A 159 12.89 -0.20 -5.53
C ILE A 159 11.52 0.48 -5.50
N TYR A 160 11.32 1.34 -4.53
CA TYR A 160 10.16 2.21 -4.45
C TYR A 160 10.51 3.58 -5.04
N LEU A 161 9.85 3.93 -6.13
CA LEU A 161 9.98 5.20 -6.83
C LEU A 161 8.90 6.17 -6.33
N VAL A 162 9.30 7.35 -5.87
CA VAL A 162 8.37 8.48 -5.68
C VAL A 162 7.71 8.85 -7.01
N PRO A 163 6.65 9.69 -7.05
CA PRO A 163 5.96 9.98 -8.30
C PRO A 163 6.93 10.46 -9.39
N ILE A 164 6.89 9.78 -10.55
CA ILE A 164 7.75 10.05 -11.71
C ILE A 164 7.05 10.87 -12.79
N HIS A 165 5.90 11.44 -12.46
CA HIS A 165 5.04 12.18 -13.37
C HIS A 165 5.50 13.63 -13.53
N PRO A 166 5.11 14.33 -14.61
CA PRO A 166 5.34 15.77 -14.75
C PRO A 166 4.81 16.54 -13.55
N ILE A 167 5.58 17.49 -13.04
CA ILE A 167 5.24 18.30 -11.86
C ILE A 167 4.65 19.63 -12.30
N GLY A 168 3.60 20.10 -11.62
CA GLY A 168 2.96 21.39 -11.89
C GLY A 168 3.92 22.59 -11.83
N VAL A 169 3.58 23.65 -12.53
CA VAL A 169 4.33 24.92 -12.57
C VAL A 169 3.66 25.99 -11.73
N THR A 170 2.33 26.08 -11.81
CA THR A 170 1.53 27.06 -11.06
C THR A 170 1.63 26.75 -9.56
N ASN A 171 1.97 27.77 -8.77
CA ASN A 171 2.19 27.68 -7.32
C ASN A 171 3.21 26.60 -6.89
N ARG A 172 4.17 26.29 -7.78
CA ARG A 172 5.22 25.28 -7.51
C ARG A 172 5.94 25.58 -6.22
N LYS A 173 6.07 24.57 -5.36
CA LYS A 173 6.81 24.66 -4.10
C LYS A 173 8.31 24.80 -4.35
N GLY A 174 8.96 25.57 -3.48
CA GLY A 174 10.42 25.74 -3.47
C GLY A 174 11.12 24.93 -2.38
N ALA A 175 12.44 25.04 -2.32
CA ALA A 175 13.29 24.35 -1.34
C ALA A 175 12.75 24.49 0.10
N ASN A 176 12.90 23.41 0.89
CA ASN A 176 12.40 23.32 2.26
C ASN A 176 10.88 23.65 2.39
N ASN A 177 10.10 23.33 1.33
CA ASN A 177 8.67 23.56 1.27
C ASN A 177 8.28 25.06 1.30
N ALA A 178 9.13 25.91 0.75
CA ALA A 178 8.76 27.32 0.52
C ALA A 178 7.49 27.41 -0.34
N LEU A 179 6.67 28.42 -0.11
CA LEU A 179 5.37 28.58 -0.80
C LEU A 179 5.52 28.64 -2.32
N HIS A 180 6.60 29.25 -2.80
CA HIS A 180 6.88 29.36 -4.23
C HIS A 180 8.34 29.03 -4.52
N ALA A 181 8.57 28.32 -5.63
CA ALA A 181 9.89 28.08 -6.18
C ALA A 181 10.54 29.39 -6.62
N LYS A 182 11.87 29.49 -6.48
CA LYS A 182 12.65 30.56 -7.08
C LYS A 182 12.57 30.45 -8.60
N THR A 183 12.59 31.59 -9.27
CA THR A 183 12.53 31.67 -10.74
C THR A 183 13.77 32.35 -11.31
N ASP A 184 14.11 31.98 -12.53
CA ASP A 184 15.09 32.71 -13.34
C ASP A 184 14.51 34.07 -13.82
N LYS A 185 15.33 34.82 -14.56
CA LYS A 185 14.92 36.13 -15.16
C LYS A 185 13.76 36.03 -16.17
N ASN A 186 13.44 34.82 -16.64
CA ASN A 186 12.38 34.56 -17.60
C ASN A 186 11.13 34.00 -16.90
N GLY A 187 11.15 33.83 -15.55
CA GLY A 187 10.06 33.29 -14.78
C GLY A 187 10.02 31.74 -14.73
N ASN A 188 11.04 31.06 -15.23
CA ASN A 188 11.10 29.58 -15.14
C ASN A 188 11.53 29.15 -13.72
N PRO A 189 10.88 28.14 -13.12
CA PRO A 189 11.26 27.63 -11.81
C PRO A 189 12.68 27.06 -11.84
N LEU A 190 13.46 27.37 -10.80
CA LEU A 190 14.81 26.83 -10.60
C LEU A 190 14.83 25.55 -9.75
N GLU A 191 13.72 25.24 -9.06
CA GLU A 191 13.56 24.07 -8.22
C GLU A 191 12.55 23.10 -8.85
N PRO A 192 12.68 21.78 -8.58
CA PRO A 192 11.84 20.75 -9.20
C PRO A 192 10.36 20.84 -8.81
N GLY A 193 10.04 21.46 -7.66
CA GLY A 193 8.72 21.39 -7.06
C GLY A 193 8.47 20.07 -6.32
N CYS A 194 7.25 19.91 -5.83
CA CYS A 194 6.83 18.72 -5.14
C CYS A 194 6.28 17.67 -6.14
N PRO A 195 6.80 16.43 -6.20
CA PRO A 195 6.36 15.43 -7.17
C PRO A 195 4.91 14.98 -6.97
N TYR A 196 4.33 15.28 -5.81
CA TYR A 196 2.92 15.00 -5.50
C TYR A 196 1.95 16.02 -6.13
N ALA A 197 2.45 17.12 -6.68
CA ALA A 197 1.68 18.06 -7.50
C ALA A 197 1.71 17.63 -8.98
N VAL A 198 1.00 16.54 -9.28
CA VAL A 198 1.08 15.85 -10.56
C VAL A 198 0.46 16.64 -11.71
N GLY A 199 1.18 16.74 -12.82
CA GLY A 199 0.68 17.18 -14.12
C GLY A 199 1.12 18.56 -14.54
N ASN A 200 1.42 18.70 -15.83
CA ASN A 200 1.68 19.97 -16.52
C ASN A 200 1.42 19.80 -18.03
N LYS A 201 1.95 20.73 -18.85
CA LYS A 201 1.78 20.69 -20.32
C LYS A 201 2.31 19.40 -20.98
N PHE A 202 3.17 18.64 -20.33
CA PHE A 202 3.72 17.39 -20.85
C PHE A 202 2.87 16.16 -20.49
N GLY A 203 1.86 16.30 -19.65
CA GLY A 203 0.91 15.23 -19.29
C GLY A 203 0.59 15.19 -17.81
N GLY A 204 -0.06 14.10 -17.40
CA GLY A 204 -0.47 13.80 -16.02
C GLY A 204 -0.01 12.43 -15.61
N HIS A 205 -0.88 11.68 -14.94
CA HIS A 205 -0.57 10.37 -14.33
C HIS A 205 -0.16 9.26 -15.32
N PHE A 206 -0.44 9.41 -16.62
CA PHE A 206 0.04 8.49 -17.67
C PHE A 206 1.39 8.87 -18.26
N ALA A 207 2.00 9.97 -17.84
CA ALA A 207 3.22 10.49 -18.43
C ALA A 207 4.40 10.38 -17.46
N VAL A 208 5.58 10.22 -18.03
CA VAL A 208 6.86 10.38 -17.34
C VAL A 208 7.27 11.84 -17.38
N ASP A 209 7.86 12.34 -16.30
CA ASP A 209 8.48 13.68 -16.27
C ASP A 209 9.62 13.75 -17.31
N PRO A 210 9.58 14.68 -18.27
CA PRO A 210 10.63 14.81 -19.30
C PRO A 210 12.04 14.99 -18.74
N GLU A 211 12.18 15.52 -17.53
CA GLU A 211 13.49 15.64 -16.88
C GLU A 211 14.10 14.28 -16.53
N LEU A 212 13.28 13.24 -16.28
CA LEU A 212 13.74 11.87 -16.04
C LEU A 212 14.03 11.10 -17.34
N GLY A 213 13.43 11.52 -18.45
CA GLY A 213 13.51 10.86 -19.74
C GLY A 213 12.15 10.59 -20.37
N THR A 214 12.10 9.61 -21.26
CA THR A 214 10.90 9.17 -21.96
C THR A 214 10.29 7.93 -21.29
N LEU A 215 9.07 7.56 -21.70
CA LEU A 215 8.46 6.30 -21.30
C LEU A 215 9.33 5.09 -21.69
N LYS A 216 10.04 5.14 -22.83
CA LYS A 216 10.97 4.09 -23.24
C LYS A 216 12.18 3.98 -22.31
N ASP A 217 12.68 5.12 -21.81
CA ASP A 217 13.77 5.11 -20.84
C ASP A 217 13.32 4.51 -19.51
N PHE A 218 12.08 4.78 -19.10
CA PHE A 218 11.47 4.11 -17.94
C PHE A 218 11.33 2.59 -18.17
N GLU A 219 10.81 2.16 -19.32
CA GLU A 219 10.69 0.72 -19.64
C GLU A 219 12.07 0.02 -19.66
N HIS A 220 13.11 0.72 -20.12
CA HIS A 220 14.48 0.22 -20.06
C HIS A 220 14.97 0.08 -18.62
N PHE A 221 14.77 1.10 -17.80
CA PHE A 221 15.08 1.08 -16.36
C PHE A 221 14.35 -0.08 -15.64
N ALA A 222 13.04 -0.25 -15.91
CA ALA A 222 12.26 -1.33 -15.33
C ALA A 222 12.81 -2.71 -15.70
N LYS A 223 13.23 -2.89 -16.94
CA LYS A 223 13.86 -4.13 -17.40
C LYS A 223 15.23 -4.35 -16.74
N ALA A 224 16.04 -3.28 -16.60
CA ALA A 224 17.34 -3.35 -15.94
C ALA A 224 17.21 -3.71 -14.46
N ALA A 225 16.27 -3.10 -13.74
CA ALA A 225 15.96 -3.43 -12.33
C ALA A 225 15.56 -4.90 -12.18
N ARG A 226 14.62 -5.37 -13.01
CA ARG A 226 14.18 -6.78 -13.00
C ARG A 226 15.33 -7.76 -13.28
N ALA A 227 16.26 -7.41 -14.17
CA ALA A 227 17.45 -8.23 -14.46
C ALA A 227 18.40 -8.37 -13.25
N LYS A 228 18.31 -7.46 -12.28
CA LYS A 228 19.02 -7.50 -10.98
C LYS A 228 18.21 -8.14 -9.87
N GLY A 229 17.03 -8.69 -10.15
CA GLY A 229 16.12 -9.25 -9.16
C GLY A 229 15.32 -8.22 -8.36
N LEU A 230 15.35 -6.96 -8.78
CA LEU A 230 14.66 -5.84 -8.12
C LEU A 230 13.27 -5.64 -8.73
N ARG A 231 12.23 -5.67 -7.90
CA ARG A 231 10.87 -5.25 -8.26
C ARG A 231 10.75 -3.74 -8.26
N LEU A 232 9.73 -3.23 -8.94
CA LEU A 232 9.42 -1.81 -8.90
C LEU A 232 8.09 -1.57 -8.16
N ALA A 233 8.14 -0.67 -7.19
CA ALA A 233 7.00 -0.02 -6.58
C ALA A 233 6.93 1.42 -7.09
N LEU A 234 5.72 1.90 -7.45
CA LEU A 234 5.49 3.27 -7.89
C LEU A 234 4.54 3.99 -6.94
N ASP A 235 4.90 5.20 -6.58
CA ASP A 235 4.02 6.09 -5.83
C ASP A 235 2.93 6.68 -6.71
N ILE A 236 1.70 6.56 -6.28
CA ILE A 236 0.53 7.14 -6.94
C ILE A 236 -0.09 8.20 -6.03
N ALA A 237 0.15 9.46 -6.37
CA ALA A 237 -0.49 10.60 -5.74
C ALA A 237 -1.76 10.96 -6.50
N LEU A 238 -2.93 10.66 -5.93
CA LEU A 238 -4.23 10.97 -6.54
C LEU A 238 -4.64 12.43 -6.27
N ASN A 239 -3.78 13.33 -6.73
CA ASN A 239 -3.94 14.77 -6.73
C ASN A 239 -3.49 15.32 -8.08
N CYS A 240 -4.05 16.42 -8.50
CA CYS A 240 -3.63 17.14 -9.72
C CYS A 240 -3.03 18.48 -9.38
N SER A 241 -2.01 18.90 -10.10
CA SER A 241 -1.62 20.31 -10.08
C SER A 241 -2.67 21.18 -10.81
N PRO A 242 -2.66 22.52 -10.64
CA PRO A 242 -3.50 23.40 -11.44
C PRO A 242 -3.25 23.29 -12.95
N ASP A 243 -2.06 22.83 -13.36
CA ASP A 243 -1.65 22.69 -14.76
C ASP A 243 -1.98 21.31 -15.35
N HIS A 244 -2.54 20.39 -14.56
CA HIS A 244 -2.87 19.04 -15.01
C HIS A 244 -3.91 19.09 -16.15
N PRO A 245 -3.78 18.26 -17.20
CA PRO A 245 -4.77 18.22 -18.29
C PRO A 245 -6.21 18.02 -17.84
N TYR A 246 -6.45 17.31 -16.72
CA TYR A 246 -7.80 17.08 -16.19
C TYR A 246 -8.45 18.35 -15.66
N ALA A 247 -7.70 19.31 -15.13
CA ALA A 247 -8.25 20.57 -14.65
C ALA A 247 -9.02 21.34 -15.76
N LYS A 248 -8.60 21.13 -17.04
CA LYS A 248 -9.27 21.72 -18.21
C LYS A 248 -10.28 20.77 -18.87
N LYS A 249 -9.97 19.47 -18.94
CA LYS A 249 -10.78 18.48 -19.67
C LYS A 249 -11.96 17.96 -18.84
N HIS A 250 -11.79 17.88 -17.53
CA HIS A 250 -12.70 17.28 -16.57
C HIS A 250 -12.81 18.12 -15.30
N PRO A 251 -13.16 19.44 -15.42
CA PRO A 251 -13.28 20.29 -14.23
C PRO A 251 -14.31 19.74 -13.24
N GLU A 252 -15.32 19.00 -13.71
CA GLU A 252 -16.32 18.33 -12.87
C GLU A 252 -15.76 17.27 -11.92
N TRP A 253 -14.51 16.85 -12.09
CA TRP A 253 -13.87 15.87 -11.20
C TRP A 253 -13.29 16.48 -9.93
N PHE A 254 -13.36 17.81 -9.78
CA PHE A 254 -12.76 18.54 -8.67
C PHE A 254 -13.82 19.25 -7.82
N TYR A 255 -13.46 19.54 -6.58
CA TYR A 255 -14.24 20.45 -5.76
C TYR A 255 -14.13 21.87 -6.27
N HIS A 256 -15.21 22.64 -6.12
CA HIS A 256 -15.25 24.05 -6.54
C HIS A 256 -15.57 24.97 -5.37
N GLU A 257 -15.00 26.19 -5.44
CA GLU A 257 -15.38 27.29 -4.59
C GLU A 257 -16.73 27.90 -5.08
N PRO A 258 -17.41 28.72 -4.26
CA PRO A 258 -18.67 29.35 -4.65
C PRO A 258 -18.58 30.22 -5.90
N ASP A 259 -17.40 30.74 -6.23
CA ASP A 259 -17.15 31.52 -7.45
C ASP A 259 -16.90 30.67 -8.70
N GLY A 260 -16.92 29.34 -8.57
CA GLY A 260 -16.72 28.40 -9.66
C GLY A 260 -15.26 28.02 -9.93
N THR A 261 -14.30 28.56 -9.20
CA THR A 261 -12.89 28.14 -9.30
C THR A 261 -12.68 26.76 -8.66
N ILE A 262 -11.69 26.01 -9.13
CA ILE A 262 -11.35 24.70 -8.52
C ILE A 262 -10.68 24.95 -7.16
N LYS A 263 -11.14 24.23 -6.16
CA LYS A 263 -10.64 24.33 -4.79
C LYS A 263 -9.29 23.64 -4.64
N PHE A 264 -8.34 24.33 -3.97
CA PHE A 264 -7.07 23.73 -3.55
C PHE A 264 -7.25 22.71 -2.40
N ALA A 265 -6.29 21.81 -2.25
CA ALA A 265 -6.25 20.94 -1.10
C ALA A 265 -6.00 21.72 0.19
N GLU A 266 -6.72 21.36 1.25
CA GLU A 266 -6.61 21.99 2.55
C GLU A 266 -6.50 20.93 3.67
N ASN A 267 -5.66 21.23 4.65
CA ASN A 267 -5.64 20.57 5.95
C ASN A 267 -5.47 21.68 7.00
N PRO A 268 -6.57 22.32 7.43
CA PRO A 268 -6.51 23.54 8.24
C PRO A 268 -5.55 23.43 9.43
N PRO A 269 -4.71 24.48 9.64
CA PRO A 269 -4.68 25.76 8.94
C PRO A 269 -3.88 25.77 7.63
N LYS A 270 -3.35 24.60 7.16
CA LYS A 270 -2.50 24.50 5.97
C LYS A 270 -3.34 24.48 4.69
N LYS A 271 -2.87 25.24 3.67
CA LYS A 271 -3.35 25.20 2.28
C LYS A 271 -2.24 24.72 1.37
N TYR A 272 -2.60 23.87 0.41
CA TYR A 272 -1.69 23.33 -0.60
C TYR A 272 -2.11 23.84 -1.98
N GLU A 273 -1.70 25.06 -2.30
CA GLU A 273 -2.12 25.77 -3.52
C GLU A 273 -1.53 25.19 -4.81
N ASP A 274 -0.60 24.23 -4.66
CA ASP A 274 0.00 23.48 -5.76
C ASP A 274 -0.80 22.24 -6.16
N ILE A 275 -1.88 21.87 -5.43
CA ILE A 275 -2.66 20.67 -5.70
C ILE A 275 -4.17 20.87 -5.60
N TYR A 276 -4.89 20.22 -6.52
CA TYR A 276 -6.34 20.06 -6.57
C TYR A 276 -6.72 18.62 -6.18
N PRO A 277 -7.51 18.40 -5.12
CA PRO A 277 -8.03 17.08 -4.77
C PRO A 277 -9.20 16.70 -5.66
N PHE A 278 -9.31 15.42 -6.00
CA PHE A 278 -10.48 14.89 -6.70
C PHE A 278 -11.73 14.84 -5.79
N ASP A 279 -12.89 15.19 -6.36
CA ASP A 279 -14.20 14.88 -5.78
C ASP A 279 -14.64 13.48 -6.23
N TYR A 280 -14.50 12.51 -5.36
CA TYR A 280 -14.83 11.10 -5.62
C TYR A 280 -16.33 10.82 -5.73
N TYR A 281 -17.19 11.78 -5.44
CA TYR A 281 -18.64 11.69 -5.51
C TYR A 281 -19.28 12.71 -6.47
N ASN A 282 -18.44 13.29 -7.35
CA ASN A 282 -18.93 14.19 -8.39
C ASN A 282 -19.98 13.50 -9.31
N LYS A 283 -20.70 14.27 -10.12
CA LYS A 283 -21.77 13.74 -11.00
C LYS A 283 -21.30 12.66 -11.97
N ASN A 284 -20.00 12.65 -12.31
CA ASN A 284 -19.37 11.69 -13.22
C ASN A 284 -18.34 10.80 -12.51
N PHE A 285 -18.51 10.52 -11.24
CA PHE A 285 -17.53 9.79 -10.40
C PHE A 285 -17.14 8.43 -10.96
N LYS A 286 -18.06 7.73 -11.64
CA LYS A 286 -17.75 6.43 -12.26
C LYS A 286 -16.68 6.53 -13.35
N ALA A 287 -16.65 7.64 -14.10
CA ALA A 287 -15.61 7.88 -15.10
C ALA A 287 -14.27 8.16 -14.40
N LEU A 288 -14.26 8.99 -13.36
CA LEU A 288 -13.05 9.24 -12.55
C LEU A 288 -12.49 7.94 -11.94
N TRP A 289 -13.35 7.11 -11.33
CA TRP A 289 -12.89 5.85 -10.72
C TRP A 289 -12.28 4.90 -11.75
N LYS A 290 -12.88 4.80 -12.93
CA LYS A 290 -12.34 3.99 -14.04
C LYS A 290 -11.02 4.55 -14.55
N GLU A 291 -10.91 5.87 -14.69
CA GLU A 291 -9.66 6.52 -15.11
C GLU A 291 -8.51 6.20 -14.13
N ILE A 292 -8.78 6.25 -12.82
CA ILE A 292 -7.77 5.89 -11.81
C ILE A 292 -7.40 4.40 -11.90
N ARG A 293 -8.37 3.50 -12.12
CA ARG A 293 -8.09 2.08 -12.39
C ARG A 293 -7.16 1.94 -13.60
N ASP A 294 -7.46 2.64 -14.67
CA ASP A 294 -6.73 2.55 -15.93
C ASP A 294 -5.31 3.13 -15.81
N ILE A 295 -5.09 4.15 -14.95
CA ILE A 295 -3.75 4.62 -14.56
C ILE A 295 -2.94 3.48 -13.91
N ILE A 296 -3.51 2.77 -12.94
CA ILE A 296 -2.84 1.66 -12.26
C ILE A 296 -2.50 0.54 -13.25
N LEU A 297 -3.46 0.13 -14.08
CA LEU A 297 -3.25 -0.93 -15.07
C LEU A 297 -2.22 -0.53 -16.12
N PHE A 298 -2.22 0.72 -16.57
CA PHE A 298 -1.20 1.24 -17.49
C PHE A 298 0.22 1.07 -16.93
N TRP A 299 0.45 1.48 -15.69
CA TRP A 299 1.78 1.34 -15.07
C TRP A 299 2.14 -0.11 -14.77
N ALA A 300 1.15 -0.94 -14.44
CA ALA A 300 1.36 -2.38 -14.30
C ALA A 300 1.85 -3.01 -15.62
N ASP A 301 1.30 -2.60 -16.76
CA ASP A 301 1.75 -3.05 -18.08
C ASP A 301 3.14 -2.53 -18.45
N LYS A 302 3.61 -1.47 -17.78
CA LYS A 302 4.98 -0.94 -17.90
C LYS A 302 5.98 -1.59 -16.96
N GLY A 303 5.55 -2.56 -16.13
CA GLY A 303 6.42 -3.36 -15.28
C GLY A 303 6.39 -2.99 -13.80
N ILE A 304 5.45 -2.15 -13.37
CA ILE A 304 5.20 -1.89 -11.95
C ILE A 304 4.41 -3.07 -11.37
N GLU A 305 4.88 -3.62 -10.27
CA GLU A 305 4.24 -4.74 -9.56
C GLU A 305 3.57 -4.28 -8.26
N ILE A 306 3.98 -3.14 -7.73
CA ILE A 306 3.53 -2.62 -6.44
C ILE A 306 3.16 -1.14 -6.58
N PHE A 307 2.06 -0.74 -5.96
CA PHE A 307 1.60 0.65 -5.92
C PHE A 307 1.56 1.15 -4.48
N ARG A 308 2.42 2.11 -4.17
CA ARG A 308 2.31 2.87 -2.93
C ARG A 308 1.30 3.99 -3.18
N ILE A 309 0.28 4.06 -2.36
CA ILE A 309 -0.78 5.05 -2.50
C ILE A 309 -0.59 6.16 -1.48
N ASP A 310 -0.44 7.37 -1.98
CA ASP A 310 -0.30 8.59 -1.19
C ASP A 310 -1.59 8.94 -0.47
N ASN A 311 -1.53 9.12 0.85
CA ASN A 311 -2.63 9.56 1.71
C ASN A 311 -4.00 8.90 1.39
N PRO A 312 -4.13 7.55 1.35
CA PRO A 312 -5.38 6.90 0.98
C PRO A 312 -6.53 7.19 1.95
N HIS A 313 -6.22 7.56 3.19
CA HIS A 313 -7.19 7.91 4.21
C HIS A 313 -7.95 9.22 3.94
N THR A 314 -7.53 10.00 2.94
CA THR A 314 -8.23 11.21 2.48
C THR A 314 -9.24 10.94 1.35
N LYS A 315 -9.38 9.68 0.93
CA LYS A 315 -10.28 9.24 -0.14
C LYS A 315 -11.32 8.26 0.45
N PRO A 316 -12.50 8.12 -0.19
CA PRO A 316 -13.58 7.29 0.35
C PRO A 316 -13.22 5.79 0.41
N PHE A 317 -13.58 5.11 1.51
CA PHE A 317 -13.39 3.67 1.64
C PHE A 317 -14.07 2.84 0.54
N PRO A 318 -15.33 3.13 0.11
CA PRO A 318 -15.95 2.38 -0.98
C PRO A 318 -15.21 2.49 -2.31
N PHE A 319 -14.51 3.59 -2.57
CA PHE A 319 -13.65 3.73 -3.74
C PHE A 319 -12.50 2.73 -3.70
N TRP A 320 -11.81 2.59 -2.56
CA TRP A 320 -10.71 1.65 -2.42
C TRP A 320 -11.16 0.20 -2.51
N GLU A 321 -12.26 -0.17 -1.85
CA GLU A 321 -12.82 -1.51 -1.94
C GLU A 321 -13.13 -1.88 -3.39
N TRP A 322 -13.76 -0.98 -4.14
CA TRP A 322 -14.06 -1.18 -5.55
C TRP A 322 -12.78 -1.26 -6.39
N LEU A 323 -11.87 -0.28 -6.27
CA LEU A 323 -10.68 -0.18 -7.12
C LEU A 323 -9.76 -1.39 -6.97
N ILE A 324 -9.46 -1.76 -5.72
CA ILE A 324 -8.55 -2.88 -5.45
C ILE A 324 -9.18 -4.20 -5.91
N ARG A 325 -10.48 -4.39 -5.70
CA ARG A 325 -11.19 -5.58 -6.18
C ARG A 325 -11.16 -5.67 -7.70
N GLU A 326 -11.54 -4.63 -8.41
CA GLU A 326 -11.50 -4.56 -9.89
C GLU A 326 -10.12 -4.93 -10.45
N ILE A 327 -9.07 -4.39 -9.85
CA ILE A 327 -7.71 -4.67 -10.29
C ILE A 327 -7.30 -6.10 -9.94
N LYS A 328 -7.54 -6.56 -8.71
CA LYS A 328 -7.15 -7.90 -8.24
C LYS A 328 -7.91 -9.03 -8.96
N GLU A 329 -9.07 -8.78 -9.51
CA GLU A 329 -9.79 -9.79 -10.32
C GLU A 329 -9.10 -10.07 -11.67
N VAL A 330 -8.39 -9.09 -12.24
CA VAL A 330 -7.70 -9.22 -13.53
C VAL A 330 -6.17 -9.33 -13.40
N ARG A 331 -5.60 -8.77 -12.35
CA ARG A 331 -4.17 -8.74 -12.04
C ARG A 331 -3.96 -9.04 -10.54
N PRO A 332 -4.22 -10.28 -10.09
CA PRO A 332 -4.18 -10.64 -8.67
C PRO A 332 -2.79 -10.51 -8.05
N GLU A 333 -1.74 -10.49 -8.85
CA GLU A 333 -0.35 -10.33 -8.42
C GLU A 333 -0.01 -8.89 -7.99
N LEU A 334 -0.76 -7.87 -8.40
CA LEU A 334 -0.45 -6.49 -8.04
C LEU A 334 -0.65 -6.24 -6.54
N VAL A 335 0.24 -5.47 -5.93
CA VAL A 335 0.26 -5.20 -4.49
C VAL A 335 0.05 -3.72 -4.21
N PHE A 336 -0.71 -3.40 -3.18
CA PHE A 336 -1.04 -2.03 -2.76
C PHE A 336 -0.53 -1.76 -1.35
N LEU A 337 0.33 -0.75 -1.21
CA LEU A 337 0.81 -0.23 0.07
C LEU A 337 0.08 1.08 0.40
N ALA A 338 -0.57 1.12 1.56
CA ALA A 338 -1.22 2.33 2.07
C ALA A 338 -0.23 3.21 2.85
N GLU A 339 -0.02 4.46 2.42
CA GLU A 339 0.55 5.47 3.30
C GLU A 339 -0.55 6.03 4.21
N ALA A 340 -0.77 5.37 5.32
CA ALA A 340 -1.89 5.68 6.20
C ALA A 340 -1.43 6.14 7.60
N PHE A 341 -0.62 7.21 7.65
CA PHE A 341 -0.25 7.86 8.91
C PHE A 341 -1.45 8.64 9.49
N THR A 342 -2.41 7.89 9.99
CA THR A 342 -3.69 8.40 10.46
C THR A 342 -4.13 7.65 11.72
N ARG A 343 -5.35 7.90 12.20
CA ARG A 343 -5.91 7.22 13.37
C ARG A 343 -5.98 5.70 13.17
N PRO A 344 -5.70 4.88 14.18
CA PRO A 344 -5.62 3.42 14.05
C PRO A 344 -6.83 2.78 13.35
N LYS A 345 -8.06 3.19 13.70
CA LYS A 345 -9.28 2.65 13.08
C LYS A 345 -9.34 2.88 11.56
N MET A 346 -8.83 4.02 11.07
CA MET A 346 -8.78 4.32 9.63
C MET A 346 -7.71 3.49 8.94
N MET A 347 -6.53 3.35 9.54
CA MET A 347 -5.45 2.49 9.03
C MET A 347 -5.92 1.04 8.91
N HIS A 348 -6.52 0.48 9.96
CA HIS A 348 -7.08 -0.87 9.95
C HIS A 348 -8.22 -1.02 8.93
N ARG A 349 -9.07 0.01 8.79
CA ARG A 349 -10.14 -0.04 7.78
C ARG A 349 -9.57 -0.13 6.36
N LEU A 350 -8.57 0.65 6.00
CA LEU A 350 -7.92 0.57 4.69
C LEU A 350 -7.32 -0.82 4.43
N ALA A 351 -6.68 -1.42 5.43
CA ALA A 351 -6.19 -2.80 5.31
C ALA A 351 -7.32 -3.80 5.02
N LYS A 352 -8.50 -3.64 5.66
CA LYS A 352 -9.68 -4.48 5.40
C LYS A 352 -10.26 -4.25 4.01
N GLU A 353 -10.26 -3.00 3.51
CA GLU A 353 -10.79 -2.66 2.16
C GLU A 353 -9.96 -3.25 1.01
N GLY A 354 -8.77 -3.77 1.30
CA GLY A 354 -8.00 -4.49 0.30
C GLY A 354 -6.54 -4.12 0.18
N PHE A 355 -6.06 -3.07 0.83
CA PHE A 355 -4.62 -2.78 0.84
C PHE A 355 -3.84 -3.97 1.37
N ASP A 356 -2.80 -4.38 0.65
CA ASP A 356 -1.98 -5.55 1.00
C ASP A 356 -1.08 -5.26 2.18
N MET A 357 -0.50 -4.06 2.20
CA MET A 357 0.42 -3.57 3.20
C MET A 357 0.03 -2.17 3.68
N SER A 358 0.52 -1.78 4.84
CA SER A 358 0.40 -0.43 5.38
C SER A 358 1.70 0.01 6.00
N TYR A 359 2.02 1.31 5.86
CA TYR A 359 2.97 1.94 6.79
C TYR A 359 2.49 1.76 8.23
N THR A 360 3.43 1.87 9.15
CA THR A 360 3.22 1.60 10.57
C THR A 360 3.65 2.79 11.43
N TYR A 361 3.32 2.75 12.71
CA TYR A 361 3.82 3.76 13.66
C TYR A 361 5.24 3.50 14.15
N PHE A 362 6.00 2.62 13.49
CA PHE A 362 7.36 2.23 13.88
C PHE A 362 8.27 3.44 14.05
N ALA A 363 8.23 4.41 13.14
CA ALA A 363 9.09 5.59 13.20
C ALA A 363 8.96 6.40 14.50
N TRP A 364 7.81 6.35 15.17
CA TRP A 364 7.54 7.09 16.41
C TRP A 364 7.64 6.24 17.69
N ARG A 365 7.90 4.93 17.59
CA ARG A 365 8.07 4.08 18.74
C ARG A 365 9.52 4.10 19.20
N GLU A 366 9.76 4.43 20.47
CA GLU A 366 11.11 4.57 21.03
C GLU A 366 11.36 3.59 22.18
N GLN A 367 10.36 3.35 23.02
CA GLN A 367 10.49 2.55 24.21
C GLN A 367 10.15 1.08 23.96
N LYS A 368 10.81 0.16 24.68
CA LYS A 368 10.58 -1.28 24.59
C LYS A 368 9.09 -1.65 24.70
N TRP A 369 8.39 -1.09 25.69
CA TRP A 369 6.97 -1.39 25.92
C TRP A 369 6.06 -0.93 24.78
N GLU A 370 6.41 0.16 24.08
CA GLU A 370 5.67 0.63 22.89
C GLU A 370 5.76 -0.37 21.74
N PHE A 371 6.97 -0.93 21.51
CA PHE A 371 7.17 -1.99 20.53
C PHE A 371 6.41 -3.24 20.92
N GLU A 372 6.53 -3.72 22.17
CA GLU A 372 5.82 -4.91 22.64
C GLU A 372 4.30 -4.77 22.47
N GLN A 373 3.73 -3.63 22.85
CA GLN A 373 2.30 -3.37 22.69
C GLN A 373 1.91 -3.36 21.21
N TYR A 374 2.65 -2.65 20.38
CA TYR A 374 2.30 -2.46 18.97
C TYR A 374 2.44 -3.77 18.18
N PHE A 375 3.52 -4.50 18.37
CA PHE A 375 3.68 -5.78 17.68
C PHE A 375 2.74 -6.87 18.20
N LYS A 376 2.36 -6.88 19.48
CA LYS A 376 1.27 -7.73 19.98
C LYS A 376 -0.07 -7.41 19.28
N GLU A 377 -0.38 -6.13 19.09
CA GLU A 377 -1.57 -5.73 18.33
C GLU A 377 -1.55 -6.34 16.91
N LEU A 378 -0.45 -6.16 16.17
CA LEU A 378 -0.34 -6.61 14.79
C LEU A 378 -0.31 -8.14 14.62
N THR A 379 0.26 -8.87 15.57
CA THR A 379 0.57 -10.31 15.41
C THR A 379 -0.29 -11.25 16.27
N GLN A 380 -0.92 -10.76 17.34
CA GLN A 380 -1.66 -11.60 18.30
C GLN A 380 -3.15 -11.28 18.38
N THR A 381 -3.60 -10.19 17.75
CA THR A 381 -5.02 -9.87 17.61
C THR A 381 -5.55 -10.30 16.25
N ASN A 382 -6.84 -10.02 15.99
CA ASN A 382 -7.44 -10.26 14.69
C ASN A 382 -6.78 -9.44 13.55
N ALA A 383 -5.97 -8.44 13.88
CA ALA A 383 -5.21 -7.65 12.88
C ALA A 383 -4.32 -8.53 11.99
N LYS A 384 -3.75 -9.62 12.51
CA LYS A 384 -2.92 -10.58 11.78
C LYS A 384 -3.63 -11.20 10.56
N GLU A 385 -4.96 -11.22 10.56
CA GLU A 385 -5.75 -11.82 9.49
C GLU A 385 -5.86 -10.94 8.24
N TYR A 386 -5.63 -9.61 8.38
CA TYR A 386 -5.85 -8.67 7.29
C TYR A 386 -4.79 -7.57 7.15
N MET A 387 -3.92 -7.34 8.16
CA MET A 387 -2.95 -6.25 8.14
C MET A 387 -1.51 -6.76 8.10
N ARG A 388 -0.71 -6.22 7.21
CA ARG A 388 0.74 -6.45 7.09
C ARG A 388 1.44 -5.10 7.16
N GLY A 389 2.31 -4.94 8.17
CA GLY A 389 3.00 -3.69 8.42
C GLY A 389 4.40 -3.66 7.85
N ILE A 390 4.72 -2.64 7.04
CA ILE A 390 6.08 -2.35 6.61
C ILE A 390 6.74 -1.36 7.58
N LEU A 391 8.01 -1.59 7.92
CA LEU A 391 8.77 -0.77 8.86
C LEU A 391 9.78 0.10 8.12
N PHE A 392 9.51 1.41 8.10
CA PHE A 392 10.44 2.43 7.65
C PHE A 392 10.98 3.19 8.87
N PRO A 393 12.30 3.24 9.11
CA PRO A 393 12.88 4.08 10.16
C PRO A 393 12.65 5.57 9.93
N THR A 394 12.73 5.99 8.67
CA THR A 394 12.46 7.35 8.21
C THR A 394 11.72 7.33 6.89
N THR A 395 11.03 8.42 6.58
CA THR A 395 10.46 8.70 5.27
C THR A 395 10.77 10.16 4.90
N PRO A 396 10.52 10.62 3.69
CA PRO A 396 10.68 12.03 3.34
C PRO A 396 9.87 13.00 4.21
N ASP A 397 8.75 12.51 4.79
CA ASP A 397 7.86 13.30 5.64
C ASP A 397 8.07 13.07 7.15
N ILE A 398 8.87 12.07 7.52
CA ILE A 398 9.06 11.66 8.92
C ILE A 398 10.53 11.43 9.19
N PHE A 399 11.11 12.35 9.95
CA PHE A 399 12.45 12.21 10.47
C PHE A 399 12.42 12.27 12.01
N PRO A 400 12.52 11.11 12.70
CA PRO A 400 12.35 11.04 14.15
C PRO A 400 13.46 11.79 14.90
N LYS A 401 13.07 12.42 16.02
CA LYS A 401 13.98 13.21 16.86
C LYS A 401 15.16 12.41 17.40
N TYR A 402 14.98 11.09 17.66
CA TYR A 402 16.06 10.23 18.17
C TYR A 402 17.16 9.95 17.14
N LEU A 403 16.95 10.27 15.85
CA LEU A 403 17.99 10.22 14.81
C LEU A 403 18.64 11.58 14.56
N ALA A 404 18.03 12.67 15.03
CA ALA A 404 18.51 14.02 14.78
C ALA A 404 19.92 14.22 15.39
N ASN A 405 20.88 14.62 14.55
CA ASN A 405 22.28 14.84 14.90
C ASN A 405 23.01 13.59 15.47
N GLN A 406 22.49 12.39 15.19
CA GLN A 406 23.08 11.12 15.62
C GLN A 406 24.05 10.55 14.57
N GLY A 407 24.94 9.66 15.01
CA GLY A 407 25.92 9.00 14.14
C GLY A 407 25.50 7.59 13.70
N PRO A 408 26.38 6.88 12.98
CA PRO A 408 26.14 5.56 12.38
C PRO A 408 25.59 4.50 13.35
N ALA A 409 26.02 4.51 14.61
CA ALA A 409 25.55 3.53 15.60
C ALA A 409 24.04 3.58 15.83
N GLN A 410 23.46 4.79 15.92
CA GLN A 410 22.02 4.97 16.12
C GLN A 410 21.23 4.56 14.87
N PHE A 411 21.74 4.88 13.68
CA PHE A 411 21.12 4.48 12.40
C PHE A 411 21.15 2.95 12.23
N ARG A 412 22.29 2.29 12.47
CA ARG A 412 22.39 0.82 12.47
C ARG A 412 21.45 0.16 13.46
N GLN A 413 21.39 0.65 14.70
CA GLN A 413 20.49 0.12 15.73
C GLN A 413 19.03 0.18 15.27
N ARG A 414 18.61 1.31 14.71
CA ARG A 414 17.21 1.48 14.29
C ARG A 414 16.87 0.65 13.09
N TYR A 415 17.76 0.55 12.11
CA TYR A 415 17.54 -0.30 10.94
C TYR A 415 17.55 -1.80 11.31
N PHE A 416 18.43 -2.20 12.24
CA PHE A 416 18.41 -3.56 12.78
C PHE A 416 17.03 -3.93 13.36
N LEU A 417 16.42 -3.03 14.13
CA LEU A 417 15.07 -3.24 14.64
C LEU A 417 14.02 -3.34 13.50
N ALA A 418 14.13 -2.49 12.49
CA ALA A 418 13.22 -2.54 11.33
C ALA A 418 13.34 -3.87 10.59
N GLY A 419 14.56 -4.34 10.33
CA GLY A 419 14.81 -5.57 9.58
C GLY A 419 14.58 -6.88 10.35
N THR A 420 14.47 -6.82 11.69
CA THR A 420 14.27 -8.02 12.52
C THR A 420 12.88 -8.15 13.16
N LEU A 421 12.14 -7.06 13.29
CA LEU A 421 10.80 -7.05 13.89
C LEU A 421 9.66 -7.22 12.88
N SER A 422 9.95 -7.15 11.59
CA SER A 422 8.99 -7.43 10.52
C SER A 422 9.67 -8.14 9.35
N SER A 423 8.92 -8.90 8.59
CA SER A 423 9.34 -9.45 7.30
C SER A 423 9.24 -8.43 6.16
N LEU A 424 8.71 -7.22 6.42
CA LEU A 424 8.63 -6.09 5.50
C LEU A 424 9.38 -4.91 6.10
N THR A 425 10.43 -4.48 5.45
CA THR A 425 11.21 -3.32 5.87
C THR A 425 11.55 -2.42 4.69
N GLY A 426 11.74 -1.15 4.96
CA GLY A 426 12.14 -0.17 3.94
C GLY A 426 13.20 0.78 4.45
N MET A 427 13.95 1.34 3.51
CA MET A 427 14.95 2.37 3.72
C MET A 427 14.69 3.52 2.75
N TYR A 428 14.59 4.72 3.27
CA TYR A 428 14.61 5.95 2.47
C TYR A 428 16.05 6.27 2.07
N ASN A 429 16.32 6.57 0.81
CA ASN A 429 17.67 6.82 0.33
C ASN A 429 18.35 7.99 1.07
N GLY A 430 19.65 7.85 1.37
CA GLY A 430 20.36 8.76 2.26
C GLY A 430 20.34 8.34 3.74
N TYR A 431 19.49 7.40 4.13
CA TYR A 431 19.53 6.80 5.47
C TYR A 431 20.86 6.08 5.71
N GLU A 432 21.32 5.32 4.73
CA GLU A 432 22.64 4.63 4.79
C GLU A 432 23.82 5.61 4.88
N LEU A 433 23.62 6.85 4.45
CA LEU A 433 24.61 7.93 4.60
C LEU A 433 24.54 8.64 5.95
N CYS A 434 23.65 8.20 6.83
CA CYS A 434 23.38 8.82 8.12
C CYS A 434 23.04 10.32 8.01
N GLU A 435 22.28 10.70 7.00
CA GLU A 435 21.78 12.07 6.87
C GLU A 435 20.89 12.40 8.07
N ASN A 436 21.32 13.37 8.90
CA ASN A 436 20.79 13.52 10.25
C ASN A 436 20.42 14.95 10.66
N ILE A 437 20.43 15.90 9.70
CA ILE A 437 20.10 17.30 9.99
C ILE A 437 18.58 17.50 9.91
N PRO A 438 17.89 17.74 11.03
CA PRO A 438 16.45 17.93 11.01
C PRO A 438 16.06 19.32 10.51
N SER A 439 14.90 19.43 9.89
CA SER A 439 14.26 20.71 9.64
C SER A 439 13.90 21.39 10.96
N PRO A 440 14.11 22.71 11.09
CA PRO A 440 13.78 23.43 12.33
C PRO A 440 12.28 23.59 12.60
N VAL A 441 11.43 23.30 11.60
CA VAL A 441 9.99 23.60 11.67
C VAL A 441 9.09 22.38 11.45
N LYS A 442 9.66 21.24 11.02
CA LYS A 442 8.91 20.02 10.67
C LYS A 442 9.67 18.76 11.07
N GLU A 443 8.97 17.63 11.13
CA GLU A 443 9.57 16.29 11.29
C GLU A 443 10.13 15.76 9.96
N GLU A 444 10.87 16.58 9.23
CA GLU A 444 11.51 16.26 7.95
C GLU A 444 13.00 16.53 8.04
N LEU A 445 13.79 16.01 7.12
CA LEU A 445 15.17 16.41 6.94
C LEU A 445 15.28 17.83 6.36
N LEU A 446 16.27 18.58 6.79
CA LEU A 446 16.65 19.83 6.15
C LEU A 446 17.18 19.52 4.74
N ASP A 447 16.90 20.42 3.78
CA ASP A 447 17.30 20.25 2.39
C ASP A 447 16.85 18.92 1.79
N SER A 448 15.59 18.54 2.10
CA SER A 448 14.95 17.33 1.59
C SER A 448 14.84 17.39 0.05
N GLU A 449 15.19 16.29 -0.59
CA GLU A 449 15.05 16.11 -2.05
C GLU A 449 13.59 16.16 -2.55
N LYS A 450 12.63 16.18 -1.64
CA LYS A 450 11.21 16.38 -1.96
C LYS A 450 10.93 17.69 -2.69
N TYR A 451 11.79 18.71 -2.47
CA TYR A 451 11.58 20.07 -2.99
C TYR A 451 12.78 20.63 -3.78
N GLN A 452 13.88 19.88 -3.85
CA GLN A 452 15.11 20.32 -4.52
C GLN A 452 15.88 19.14 -5.08
N TYR A 453 16.74 19.38 -6.07
CA TYR A 453 17.70 18.36 -6.49
C TYR A 453 18.77 18.22 -5.40
N LYS A 454 19.09 16.98 -5.06
CA LYS A 454 20.08 16.65 -4.04
C LYS A 454 21.16 15.75 -4.64
N VAL A 455 22.41 16.03 -4.28
CA VAL A 455 23.53 15.14 -4.61
C VAL A 455 23.96 14.46 -3.33
N HIS A 456 24.00 13.15 -3.37
CA HIS A 456 24.45 12.33 -2.25
C HIS A 456 25.91 11.93 -2.44
N ASP A 457 26.68 11.92 -1.35
CA ASP A 457 28.04 11.36 -1.32
C ASP A 457 27.98 9.88 -0.95
N TRP A 458 27.76 9.05 -1.96
CA TRP A 458 27.62 7.59 -1.78
C TRP A 458 28.89 6.91 -1.26
N ASP A 459 30.07 7.55 -1.41
CA ASP A 459 31.36 7.07 -0.94
C ASP A 459 31.72 7.63 0.43
N SER A 460 30.78 8.28 1.10
CA SER A 460 30.95 8.86 2.43
C SER A 460 31.50 7.84 3.43
N PRO A 461 32.50 8.21 4.25
CA PRO A 461 33.11 7.30 5.26
C PRO A 461 32.14 6.92 6.38
N VAL A 462 31.00 7.60 6.50
CA VAL A 462 29.93 7.26 7.47
C VAL A 462 28.83 6.39 6.88
N ASN A 463 28.96 6.00 5.61
CA ASN A 463 28.00 5.09 4.96
C ASN A 463 27.94 3.75 5.71
N ILE A 464 26.72 3.31 6.04
CA ILE A 464 26.46 2.10 6.83
C ILE A 464 25.92 0.94 5.99
N ARG A 465 26.11 0.96 4.68
CA ARG A 465 25.58 -0.05 3.73
C ARG A 465 26.07 -1.48 3.98
N ASP A 466 27.22 -1.64 4.66
CA ASP A 466 27.87 -2.94 4.97
C ASP A 466 27.33 -3.54 6.26
#